data_7757941b5599d85841fdf244e29415e2
#
_entry.id   7757941b5599d85841fdf244e29415e2
#
_cell.length_a   1.000
_cell.length_b   1.000
_cell.length_c   1.000
_cell.angle_alpha   90.00
_cell.angle_beta   90.00
_cell.angle_gamma   90.00
#
_symmetry.space_group_name_H-M   'P 1'
#
loop_
_entity.id
_entity.type
_entity.pdbx_description
1 polymer ?
#
loop_
_entity_poly.entity_id
_entity_poly.type
_entity_poly.pdbx_seq_one_letter_code
_entity_poly.pdbx_strand_id
1 'polypeptide(L)'
;MTDFTPLAGLTGGILIGLSAVLLMGGLGRIAGVSGIFGSLLGRWQPDNGWRLMFVIGLLAGTAMTAKLGGFDSESMDFPGNPLTTMLGGLLVGLGTVLGTGCTSGHGICGLARLSVRSMVSTAVFMVVAVATVFLMRHVIGA
;
A
#
# COMPACT_ATOMS: atom_id res chain seq x y z
N MET A 1 -5.25 19.41 13.25
CA MET A 1 -4.95 18.22 14.08
C MET A 1 -5.89 17.15 13.59
N THR A 2 -5.37 16.02 13.11
CA THR A 2 -6.19 14.90 12.66
C THR A 2 -6.81 14.23 13.89
N ASP A 3 -8.14 14.17 13.94
CA ASP A 3 -8.85 13.48 15.02
C ASP A 3 -8.43 12.01 15.04
N PHE A 4 -8.04 11.56 16.22
CA PHE A 4 -7.66 10.16 16.41
C PHE A 4 -8.91 9.29 16.36
N THR A 5 -9.11 8.58 15.24
CA THR A 5 -10.27 7.70 14.99
C THR A 5 -9.87 6.23 15.03
N PRO A 6 -9.69 5.63 16.23
CA PRO A 6 -9.20 4.26 16.37
C PRO A 6 -10.17 3.21 15.79
N LEU A 7 -11.48 3.49 15.86
CA LEU A 7 -12.50 2.61 15.30
C LEU A 7 -12.41 2.49 13.78
N ALA A 8 -12.21 3.61 13.08
CA ALA A 8 -12.04 3.61 11.63
C ALA A 8 -10.76 2.86 11.21
N GLY A 9 -9.66 3.07 11.95
CA GLY A 9 -8.43 2.32 11.74
C GLY A 9 -8.58 0.82 11.97
N LEU A 10 -9.30 0.42 13.02
CA LEU A 10 -9.55 -0.98 13.35
C LEU A 10 -10.41 -1.66 12.28
N THR A 11 -11.52 -1.04 11.87
CA THR A 11 -12.41 -1.60 10.84
C THR A 11 -11.70 -1.72 9.50
N GLY A 12 -10.94 -0.70 9.08
CA GLY A 12 -10.12 -0.75 7.87
C GLY A 12 -9.06 -1.85 7.93
N GLY A 13 -8.36 -1.98 9.06
CA GLY A 13 -7.36 -3.02 9.29
C GLY A 13 -7.95 -4.44 9.24
N ILE A 14 -9.13 -4.65 9.82
CA ILE A 14 -9.86 -5.94 9.75
C ILE A 14 -10.24 -6.28 8.31
N LEU A 15 -10.77 -5.33 7.54
CA LEU A 15 -11.14 -5.54 6.13
C LEU A 15 -9.93 -5.89 5.27
N ILE A 16 -8.82 -5.18 5.44
CA ILE A 16 -7.56 -5.45 4.73
C ILE A 16 -7.02 -6.84 5.12
N GLY A 17 -6.98 -7.15 6.40
CA GLY A 17 -6.52 -8.45 6.89
C GLY A 17 -7.38 -9.59 6.38
N LEU A 18 -8.69 -9.45 6.42
CA LEU A 18 -9.64 -10.45 5.91
C LEU A 18 -9.45 -10.69 4.40
N SER A 19 -9.32 -9.62 3.61
CA SER A 19 -9.08 -9.72 2.17
C SER A 19 -7.77 -10.44 1.86
N ALA A 20 -6.71 -10.17 2.62
CA ALA A 20 -5.42 -10.85 2.48
C ALA A 20 -5.49 -12.34 2.83
N VAL A 21 -6.23 -12.69 3.91
CA VAL A 21 -6.45 -14.09 4.31
C VAL A 21 -7.28 -14.84 3.26
N LEU A 22 -8.34 -14.23 2.75
CA LEU A 22 -9.16 -14.83 1.68
C LEU A 22 -8.37 -15.06 0.40
N LEU A 23 -7.52 -14.12 0.01
CA LEU A 23 -6.66 -14.28 -1.17
C LEU A 23 -5.64 -15.40 -0.96
N MET A 24 -5.03 -15.46 0.22
CA MET A 24 -4.02 -16.48 0.54
C MET A 24 -4.67 -17.86 0.71
N GLY A 25 -5.82 -17.95 1.38
CA GLY A 25 -6.53 -19.21 1.60
C GLY A 25 -7.24 -19.74 0.35
N GLY A 26 -7.80 -18.85 -0.49
CA GLY A 26 -8.54 -19.25 -1.69
C GLY A 26 -7.65 -19.51 -2.92
N LEU A 27 -6.68 -18.64 -3.16
CA LEU A 27 -5.82 -18.69 -4.35
C LEU A 27 -4.37 -19.11 -4.05
N GLY A 28 -4.00 -19.25 -2.78
CA GLY A 28 -2.61 -19.52 -2.38
C GLY A 28 -1.63 -18.40 -2.76
N ARG A 29 -2.13 -17.18 -3.00
CA ARG A 29 -1.34 -16.05 -3.50
C ARG A 29 -1.18 -14.96 -2.44
N ILE A 30 -0.04 -14.28 -2.48
CA ILE A 30 0.25 -13.17 -1.56
C ILE A 30 -0.26 -11.86 -2.18
N ALA A 31 -0.99 -11.06 -1.40
CA ALA A 31 -1.49 -9.73 -1.79
C ALA A 31 -0.35 -8.69 -1.83
N GLY A 32 0.59 -8.84 -2.75
CA GLY A 32 1.66 -7.88 -2.98
C GLY A 32 1.33 -6.98 -4.17
N VAL A 33 0.83 -5.76 -3.92
CA VAL A 33 0.35 -4.86 -4.98
C VAL A 33 1.42 -4.56 -6.02
N SER A 34 2.67 -4.30 -5.61
CA SER A 34 3.78 -4.04 -6.55
C SER A 34 4.09 -5.24 -7.44
N GLY A 35 4.07 -6.45 -6.89
CA GLY A 35 4.29 -7.68 -7.65
C GLY A 35 3.14 -8.00 -8.62
N ILE A 36 1.90 -7.75 -8.20
CA ILE A 36 0.71 -7.91 -9.05
C ILE A 36 0.77 -6.92 -10.22
N PHE A 37 1.03 -5.65 -9.94
CA PHE A 37 1.09 -4.59 -10.95
C PHE A 37 2.28 -4.77 -11.89
N GLY A 38 3.46 -5.07 -11.36
CA GLY A 38 4.67 -5.33 -12.15
C GLY A 38 4.51 -6.52 -13.11
N SER A 39 3.79 -7.57 -12.68
CA SER A 39 3.53 -8.71 -13.56
C SER A 39 2.45 -8.46 -14.62
N LEU A 40 1.54 -7.51 -14.40
CA LEU A 40 0.58 -7.06 -15.43
C LEU A 40 1.24 -6.21 -16.51
N LEU A 41 2.25 -5.40 -16.13
CA LEU A 41 3.04 -4.58 -17.07
C LEU A 41 4.06 -5.42 -17.87
N GLY A 42 4.39 -6.61 -17.38
CA GLY A 42 5.29 -7.53 -18.04
C GLY A 42 4.63 -8.39 -19.12
N ARG A 43 5.22 -9.55 -19.40
CA ARG A 43 4.67 -10.50 -20.37
C ARG A 43 3.32 -11.02 -19.92
N TRP A 44 2.31 -10.90 -20.77
CA TRP A 44 0.98 -11.46 -20.51
C TRP A 44 1.06 -12.98 -20.34
N GLN A 45 0.70 -13.45 -19.15
CA GLN A 45 0.65 -14.88 -18.83
C GLN A 45 -0.81 -15.33 -18.68
N PRO A 46 -1.12 -16.61 -18.95
CA PRO A 46 -2.49 -17.13 -18.78
C PRO A 46 -3.06 -16.94 -17.37
N ASP A 47 -2.19 -16.81 -16.37
CA ASP A 47 -2.53 -16.62 -14.95
C ASP A 47 -2.79 -15.15 -14.56
N ASN A 48 -2.85 -14.22 -15.52
CA ASN A 48 -3.04 -12.81 -15.21
C ASN A 48 -4.50 -12.41 -14.87
N GLY A 49 -5.46 -13.30 -15.09
CA GLY A 49 -6.88 -13.02 -14.86
C GLY A 49 -7.19 -12.60 -13.41
N TRP A 50 -6.69 -13.32 -12.41
CA TRP A 50 -6.91 -13.01 -11.01
C TRP A 50 -6.24 -11.68 -10.59
N ARG A 51 -5.08 -11.34 -11.21
CA ARG A 51 -4.36 -10.09 -10.97
C ARG A 51 -5.15 -8.89 -11.47
N LEU A 52 -5.74 -9.01 -12.66
CA LEU A 52 -6.61 -8.01 -13.23
C LEU A 52 -7.86 -7.81 -12.36
N MET A 53 -8.50 -8.89 -11.93
CA MET A 53 -9.64 -8.84 -11.02
C MET A 53 -9.28 -8.17 -9.67
N PHE A 54 -8.09 -8.43 -9.15
CA PHE A 54 -7.59 -7.77 -7.94
C PHE A 54 -7.48 -6.24 -8.13
N VAL A 55 -6.88 -5.79 -9.24
CA VAL A 55 -6.73 -4.34 -9.53
C VAL A 55 -8.08 -3.68 -9.75
N ILE A 56 -8.98 -4.34 -10.52
CA ILE A 56 -10.34 -3.84 -10.73
C ILE A 56 -11.10 -3.75 -9.40
N GLY A 57 -10.99 -4.76 -8.54
CA GLY A 57 -11.59 -4.76 -7.20
C GLY A 57 -11.08 -3.63 -6.32
N LEU A 58 -9.79 -3.32 -6.38
CA LEU A 58 -9.18 -2.21 -5.65
C LEU A 58 -9.75 -0.86 -6.13
N LEU A 59 -9.81 -0.65 -7.45
CA LEU A 59 -10.36 0.58 -8.04
C LEU A 59 -11.87 0.72 -7.80
N ALA A 60 -12.60 -0.37 -7.93
CA ALA A 60 -14.05 -0.38 -7.68
C ALA A 60 -14.37 -0.11 -6.20
N GLY A 61 -13.59 -0.69 -5.27
CA GLY A 61 -13.74 -0.45 -3.84
C GLY A 61 -13.52 1.02 -3.47
N THR A 62 -12.44 1.64 -3.98
CA THR A 62 -12.18 3.06 -3.76
C THR A 62 -13.24 3.96 -4.38
N ALA A 63 -13.70 3.67 -5.59
CA ALA A 63 -14.77 4.43 -6.25
C ALA A 63 -16.11 4.29 -5.50
N MET A 64 -16.40 3.13 -4.96
CA MET A 64 -17.61 2.88 -4.20
C MET A 64 -17.62 3.63 -2.86
N THR A 65 -16.51 3.62 -2.12
CA THR A 65 -16.37 4.36 -0.87
C THR A 65 -16.44 5.88 -1.08
N ALA A 66 -15.87 6.38 -2.17
CA ALA A 66 -15.98 7.79 -2.54
C ALA A 66 -17.43 8.22 -2.84
N LYS A 67 -18.21 7.36 -3.51
CA LYS A 67 -19.62 7.64 -3.82
C LYS A 67 -20.55 7.52 -2.60
N LEU A 68 -20.23 6.66 -1.64
CA LEU A 68 -21.03 6.46 -0.43
C LEU A 68 -20.80 7.55 0.64
N GLY A 69 -20.03 8.61 0.30
CA GLY A 69 -19.81 9.76 1.18
C GLY A 69 -18.82 9.49 2.32
N GLY A 70 -18.08 8.38 2.25
CA GLY A 70 -17.02 8.07 3.22
C GLY A 70 -15.70 8.82 2.96
N PHE A 71 -15.65 9.60 1.87
CA PHE A 71 -14.45 10.29 1.43
C PHE A 71 -14.79 11.69 0.96
N ASP A 72 -14.45 12.68 1.76
CA ASP A 72 -14.40 14.06 1.27
C ASP A 72 -13.15 14.22 0.42
N SER A 73 -13.33 14.22 -0.89
CA SER A 73 -12.25 14.44 -1.85
C SER A 73 -11.59 15.83 -1.67
N GLU A 74 -12.28 16.78 -1.06
CA GLU A 74 -11.73 18.09 -0.69
C GLU A 74 -10.76 18.04 0.50
N SER A 75 -10.81 16.99 1.32
CA SER A 75 -9.89 16.81 2.45
C SER A 75 -8.56 16.13 2.05
N MET A 76 -8.42 15.68 0.81
CA MET A 76 -7.15 15.20 0.27
C MET A 76 -6.27 16.38 -0.16
N ASP A 77 -5.63 16.99 0.81
CA ASP A 77 -4.53 17.91 0.55
C ASP A 77 -3.34 17.09 0.01
N PHE A 78 -3.20 17.07 -1.32
CA PHE A 78 -1.99 16.54 -1.92
C PHE A 78 -0.85 17.53 -1.64
N PRO A 79 0.11 17.19 -0.76
CA PRO A 79 1.17 18.12 -0.42
C PRO A 79 2.01 18.39 -1.67
N GLY A 80 1.88 19.60 -2.20
CA GLY A 80 2.87 20.17 -3.09
C GLY A 80 2.65 20.00 -4.58
N ASN A 81 3.70 20.28 -5.31
CA ASN A 81 3.78 20.28 -6.76
C ASN A 81 3.59 18.87 -7.33
N PRO A 82 2.85 18.67 -8.43
CA PRO A 82 2.73 17.40 -9.13
C PRO A 82 4.08 16.69 -9.41
N LEU A 83 5.14 17.47 -9.59
CA LEU A 83 6.49 16.95 -9.79
C LEU A 83 7.03 16.21 -8.56
N THR A 84 6.80 16.71 -7.35
CA THR A 84 7.23 16.05 -6.11
C THR A 84 6.50 14.73 -5.90
N THR A 85 5.21 14.69 -6.22
CA THR A 85 4.41 13.46 -6.16
C THR A 85 4.89 12.42 -7.17
N MET A 86 5.21 12.83 -8.40
CA MET A 86 5.77 11.94 -9.42
C MET A 86 7.14 11.37 -9.02
N LEU A 87 8.04 12.24 -8.52
CA LEU A 87 9.36 11.81 -8.06
C LEU A 87 9.26 10.87 -6.85
N GLY A 88 8.39 11.18 -5.91
CA GLY A 88 8.11 10.32 -4.77
C GLY A 88 7.60 8.94 -5.18
N GLY A 89 6.63 8.90 -6.10
CA GLY A 89 6.10 7.65 -6.64
C GLY A 89 7.17 6.81 -7.37
N LEU A 90 8.05 7.46 -8.13
CA LEU A 90 9.15 6.80 -8.83
C LEU A 90 10.18 6.22 -7.85
N LEU A 91 10.54 6.97 -6.80
CA LEU A 91 11.45 6.48 -5.76
C LEU A 91 10.86 5.29 -4.98
N VAL A 92 9.57 5.36 -4.62
CA VAL A 92 8.85 4.24 -3.98
C VAL A 92 8.81 3.03 -4.91
N GLY A 93 8.51 3.24 -6.21
CA GLY A 93 8.51 2.17 -7.20
C GLY A 93 9.87 1.48 -7.31
N LEU A 94 10.96 2.23 -7.43
CA LEU A 94 12.32 1.69 -7.42
C LEU A 94 12.63 0.96 -6.12
N GLY A 95 12.27 1.54 -4.97
CA GLY A 95 12.45 0.92 -3.66
C GLY A 95 11.75 -0.43 -3.53
N THR A 96 10.52 -0.56 -4.05
CA THR A 96 9.77 -1.84 -4.01
C THR A 96 10.39 -2.91 -4.90
N VAL A 97 11.01 -2.53 -6.02
CA VAL A 97 11.74 -3.46 -6.90
C VAL A 97 13.02 -3.95 -6.23
N LEU A 98 13.82 -3.04 -5.68
CA LEU A 98 15.07 -3.38 -4.98
C LEU A 98 14.81 -4.18 -3.71
N GLY A 99 13.77 -3.81 -2.94
CA GLY A 99 13.35 -4.49 -1.72
C GLY A 99 12.65 -5.84 -1.96
N THR A 100 12.41 -6.21 -3.22
CA THR A 100 11.71 -7.45 -3.62
C THR A 100 10.31 -7.58 -2.99
N GLY A 101 9.62 -6.47 -2.80
CA GLY A 101 8.26 -6.41 -2.26
C GLY A 101 7.87 -5.03 -1.78
N CYS A 102 6.57 -4.79 -1.69
CA CYS A 102 6.00 -3.55 -1.17
C CYS A 102 5.57 -3.69 0.30
N THR A 103 5.13 -2.58 0.88
CA THR A 103 4.63 -2.54 2.26
C THR A 103 3.45 -3.48 2.50
N SER A 104 2.56 -3.70 1.52
CA SER A 104 1.45 -4.66 1.64
C SER A 104 1.93 -6.12 1.67
N GLY A 105 2.92 -6.47 0.86
CA GLY A 105 3.50 -7.82 0.85
C GLY A 105 4.26 -8.14 2.14
N HIS A 106 5.14 -7.24 2.58
CA HIS A 106 5.93 -7.43 3.80
C HIS A 106 5.13 -7.11 5.07
N GLY A 107 4.42 -5.97 5.10
CA GLY A 107 3.74 -5.49 6.29
C GLY A 107 2.47 -6.27 6.63
N ILE A 108 1.72 -6.78 5.66
CA ILE A 108 0.48 -7.55 5.93
C ILE A 108 0.77 -9.04 5.85
N CYS A 109 1.03 -9.56 4.66
CA CYS A 109 1.19 -11.01 4.47
C CYS A 109 2.48 -11.57 5.10
N GLY A 110 3.57 -10.80 5.06
CA GLY A 110 4.85 -11.21 5.63
C GLY A 110 4.87 -11.23 7.15
N LEU A 111 4.30 -10.22 7.81
CA LEU A 111 4.13 -10.20 9.26
C LEU A 111 3.17 -11.28 9.74
N ALA A 112 2.03 -11.46 9.06
CA ALA A 112 1.06 -12.51 9.40
C ALA A 112 1.70 -13.92 9.39
N ARG A 113 2.73 -14.12 8.56
CA ARG A 113 3.51 -15.37 8.50
C ARG A 113 4.73 -15.38 9.42
N LEU A 114 4.91 -14.37 10.28
CA LEU A 114 6.05 -14.21 11.18
C LEU A 114 7.43 -14.35 10.48
N SER A 115 7.50 -13.90 9.22
CA SER A 115 8.74 -13.94 8.46
C SER A 115 9.74 -12.90 8.98
N VAL A 116 10.90 -13.36 9.47
CA VAL A 116 11.98 -12.49 9.98
C VAL A 116 12.40 -11.46 8.93
N ARG A 117 12.53 -11.86 7.66
CA ARG A 117 12.85 -10.95 6.56
C ARG A 117 11.80 -9.83 6.44
N SER A 118 10.53 -10.16 6.55
CA SER A 118 9.45 -9.18 6.46
C SER A 118 9.39 -8.26 7.67
N MET A 119 9.69 -8.78 8.87
CA MET A 119 9.79 -7.98 10.09
C MET A 119 10.91 -6.94 9.96
N VAL A 120 12.10 -7.34 9.51
CA VAL A 120 13.22 -6.43 9.27
C VAL A 120 12.88 -5.39 8.21
N SER A 121 12.32 -5.81 7.07
CA SER A 121 11.90 -4.90 6.00
C SER A 121 10.87 -3.88 6.49
N THR A 122 9.88 -4.33 7.27
CA THR A 122 8.85 -3.46 7.86
C THR A 122 9.47 -2.45 8.84
N ALA A 123 10.36 -2.89 9.71
CA ALA A 123 11.06 -2.01 10.64
C ALA A 123 11.89 -0.95 9.89
N VAL A 124 12.63 -1.34 8.86
CA VAL A 124 13.45 -0.42 8.06
C VAL A 124 12.60 0.65 7.39
N PHE A 125 11.52 0.28 6.68
CA PHE A 125 10.72 1.31 6.01
C PHE A 125 9.97 2.20 6.99
N MET A 126 9.55 1.71 8.16
CA MET A 126 8.94 2.54 9.20
C MET A 126 9.93 3.55 9.77
N VAL A 127 11.15 3.13 10.10
CA VAL A 127 12.21 4.02 10.60
C VAL A 127 12.55 5.08 9.55
N VAL A 128 12.73 4.67 8.30
CA VAL A 128 13.05 5.59 7.20
C VAL A 128 11.90 6.58 6.97
N ALA A 129 10.64 6.15 7.01
CA ALA A 129 9.49 7.03 6.87
C ALA A 129 9.44 8.09 7.99
N VAL A 130 9.61 7.67 9.24
CA VAL A 130 9.66 8.59 10.40
C VAL A 130 10.82 9.58 10.26
N ALA A 131 12.02 9.10 9.91
CA ALA A 131 13.20 9.93 9.71
C ALA A 131 12.98 10.95 8.57
N THR A 132 12.38 10.52 7.45
CA THR A 132 12.09 11.41 6.32
C THR A 132 11.11 12.50 6.71
N VAL A 133 10.00 12.16 7.37
CA VAL A 133 9.02 13.15 7.84
C VAL A 133 9.65 14.11 8.84
N PHE A 134 10.48 13.61 9.75
CA PHE A 134 11.18 14.45 10.72
C PHE A 134 12.11 15.45 10.04
N LEU A 135 12.93 14.98 9.08
CA LEU A 135 13.84 15.84 8.31
C LEU A 135 13.08 16.90 7.50
N MET A 136 12.01 16.50 6.82
CA MET A 136 11.21 17.42 6.00
C MET A 136 10.59 18.53 6.84
N ARG A 137 10.00 18.18 8.00
CA ARG A 137 9.31 19.15 8.86
C ARG A 137 10.24 20.03 9.70
N HIS A 138 11.37 19.49 10.20
CA HIS A 138 12.21 20.20 11.16
C HIS A 138 13.49 20.77 10.56
N VAL A 139 13.99 20.23 9.47
CA VAL A 139 15.24 20.67 8.85
C VAL A 139 14.99 21.49 7.59
N ILE A 140 14.05 21.03 6.74
CA ILE A 140 13.77 21.67 5.44
C ILE A 140 12.64 22.70 5.59
N GLY A 141 11.79 22.59 6.62
CA GLY A 141 10.70 23.53 6.89
C GLY A 141 9.54 23.47 5.87
N ALA A 142 9.37 22.32 5.24
CA ALA A 142 8.32 22.08 4.26
C ALA A 142 7.07 21.46 4.91
#